data_8a11ddf6a2ff62e74dfa1f4990747e65
#
_entry.id   8a11ddf6a2ff62e74dfa1f4990747e65
#
_cell.length_a   1.000
_cell.length_b   1.000
_cell.length_c   1.000
_cell.angle_alpha   90.00
_cell.angle_beta   90.00
_cell.angle_gamma   90.00
#
_symmetry.space_group_name_H-M   'P 1'
#
loop_
_entity.id
_entity.type
_entity.pdbx_description
1 polymer ?
#
loop_
_entity_poly.entity_id
_entity_poly.type
_entity_poly.pdbx_seq_one_letter_code
_entity_poly.pdbx_strand_id
1 'polypeptide(L)'
;GNIRTTIATIPAGTGAAAKAVEVTVNQNVAAEGDASLELSTNAVTITPDAVAKSEVITMISDETEFAINITDESWVKAYVDVTSKTLYFWTLSPNLNSSSRVTTATVIAGSGANAPKQEVTITQRGLLSSEFAVGQVIADNGSLKGGIVFWVDATNRGKAKIMSLDRENLAWSTAGSPASTGVDLSGDDGYTNTMALAALPNASEMPAIKFCMDKGTGWYWSGRKDLEQMFETYNGTTVANATNDNPNAITDFEKANRAAWDRVVSNAGGTIMNEAASSSTGDTYWACREASNGVNGFYVRFGKPISWSSATSKKSSLRYIRAVRSISK
;
A
#
# COMPACT_ATOMS: atom_id res chain seq x y z
N GLY A 1 -18.64 -43.83 -4.33
CA GLY A 1 -18.94 -42.97 -5.48
C GLY A 1 -20.36 -43.30 -5.99
N ASN A 2 -21.17 -42.28 -6.26
CA ASN A 2 -22.51 -42.47 -6.84
C ASN A 2 -22.38 -42.87 -8.31
N ILE A 3 -22.97 -44.00 -8.69
CA ILE A 3 -23.06 -44.44 -10.08
C ILE A 3 -24.36 -43.87 -10.66
N ARG A 4 -24.27 -43.11 -11.74
CA ARG A 4 -25.47 -42.78 -12.56
C ARG A 4 -25.72 -43.92 -13.55
N THR A 5 -26.87 -44.57 -13.42
CA THR A 5 -27.28 -45.62 -14.32
C THR A 5 -28.38 -45.09 -15.24
N THR A 6 -28.19 -45.21 -16.55
CA THR A 6 -29.20 -44.90 -17.57
C THR A 6 -29.41 -46.12 -18.43
N ILE A 7 -30.67 -46.49 -18.69
CA ILE A 7 -31.01 -47.56 -19.62
C ILE A 7 -31.32 -46.94 -20.99
N ALA A 8 -30.56 -47.29 -21.98
CA ALA A 8 -30.81 -46.90 -23.37
C ALA A 8 -31.39 -48.09 -24.12
N THR A 9 -32.53 -47.88 -24.73
CA THR A 9 -33.18 -48.91 -25.59
C THR A 9 -32.75 -48.68 -27.03
N ILE A 10 -32.03 -49.63 -27.60
CA ILE A 10 -31.56 -49.55 -28.96
C ILE A 10 -32.48 -50.51 -29.83
N PRO A 11 -33.30 -49.97 -30.74
CA PRO A 11 -34.08 -50.79 -31.62
C PRO A 11 -33.15 -51.46 -32.65
N ALA A 12 -33.29 -52.81 -32.76
CA ALA A 12 -32.55 -53.58 -33.75
C ALA A 12 -33.54 -54.05 -34.84
N GLY A 13 -33.54 -53.38 -36.00
CA GLY A 13 -34.35 -53.64 -37.15
C GLY A 13 -35.52 -52.68 -37.34
N THR A 14 -36.19 -52.79 -38.51
CA THR A 14 -37.37 -52.01 -38.91
C THR A 14 -38.59 -52.91 -39.12
N GLY A 15 -39.72 -52.49 -38.60
CA GLY A 15 -40.99 -53.20 -38.76
C GLY A 15 -41.52 -53.92 -37.50
N ALA A 16 -42.62 -54.63 -37.59
CA ALA A 16 -43.34 -55.24 -36.45
C ALA A 16 -42.53 -56.33 -35.70
N ALA A 17 -41.40 -56.76 -36.23
CA ALA A 17 -40.48 -57.72 -35.60
C ALA A 17 -39.22 -57.15 -35.03
N ALA A 18 -39.12 -55.80 -34.92
CA ALA A 18 -38.00 -55.19 -34.37
C ALA A 18 -37.79 -55.53 -32.86
N LYS A 19 -36.65 -56.09 -32.54
CA LYS A 19 -36.28 -56.37 -31.14
C LYS A 19 -35.56 -55.15 -30.52
N ALA A 20 -35.98 -54.82 -29.34
CA ALA A 20 -35.27 -53.82 -28.56
C ALA A 20 -34.18 -54.49 -27.72
N VAL A 21 -32.99 -53.93 -27.71
CA VAL A 21 -31.94 -54.34 -26.80
C VAL A 21 -31.75 -53.19 -25.78
N GLU A 22 -31.88 -53.51 -24.51
CA GLU A 22 -31.62 -52.63 -23.42
C GLU A 22 -30.14 -52.66 -23.10
N VAL A 23 -29.50 -51.48 -23.15
CA VAL A 23 -28.12 -51.30 -22.76
C VAL A 23 -28.08 -50.45 -21.51
N THR A 24 -27.58 -51.03 -20.44
CA THR A 24 -27.36 -50.29 -19.20
C THR A 24 -26.02 -49.51 -19.32
N VAL A 25 -26.10 -48.21 -19.34
CA VAL A 25 -24.90 -47.34 -19.32
C VAL A 25 -24.66 -46.92 -17.88
N ASN A 26 -23.62 -47.45 -17.30
CA ASN A 26 -23.12 -47.01 -15.99
C ASN A 26 -22.06 -45.95 -16.22
N GLN A 27 -22.36 -44.71 -15.89
CA GLN A 27 -21.39 -43.67 -15.80
C GLN A 27 -20.87 -43.60 -14.35
N ASN A 28 -19.65 -44.01 -14.15
CA ASN A 28 -18.98 -43.65 -12.89
C ASN A 28 -18.95 -42.12 -12.82
N VAL A 29 -19.69 -41.53 -11.90
CA VAL A 29 -19.42 -40.18 -11.48
C VAL A 29 -17.99 -40.28 -10.95
N ALA A 30 -17.07 -39.53 -11.53
CA ALA A 30 -15.76 -39.32 -10.91
C ALA A 30 -16.04 -39.04 -9.43
N ALA A 31 -15.41 -39.76 -8.52
CA ALA A 31 -15.43 -39.38 -7.13
C ALA A 31 -15.05 -37.89 -7.14
N GLU A 32 -15.94 -37.02 -6.64
CA GLU A 32 -15.50 -35.65 -6.30
C GLU A 32 -14.28 -35.93 -5.46
N GLY A 33 -13.09 -35.62 -5.99
CA GLY A 33 -11.85 -35.71 -5.24
C GLY A 33 -12.12 -34.88 -4.00
N ASP A 34 -11.91 -35.47 -2.83
CA ASP A 34 -12.09 -34.71 -1.59
C ASP A 34 -11.37 -33.39 -1.79
N ALA A 35 -12.16 -32.30 -1.75
CA ALA A 35 -11.61 -30.95 -1.93
C ALA A 35 -10.39 -30.82 -1.03
N SER A 36 -9.27 -30.38 -1.57
CA SER A 36 -8.01 -30.29 -0.84
C SER A 36 -7.58 -28.84 -0.71
N LEU A 37 -6.86 -28.55 0.34
CA LEU A 37 -6.21 -27.26 0.54
C LEU A 37 -4.81 -27.48 1.14
N GLU A 38 -3.78 -27.06 0.42
CA GLU A 38 -2.43 -26.98 0.93
C GLU A 38 -1.95 -25.54 0.88
N LEU A 39 -1.19 -25.12 1.88
CA LEU A 39 -0.57 -23.81 1.97
C LEU A 39 0.95 -23.97 1.92
N SER A 40 1.65 -23.07 1.21
CA SER A 40 3.13 -23.07 1.17
C SER A 40 3.77 -22.84 2.54
N THR A 41 3.04 -22.23 3.47
CA THR A 41 3.41 -22.10 4.89
C THR A 41 2.16 -21.94 5.75
N ASN A 42 2.26 -22.36 7.00
CA ASN A 42 1.23 -22.19 8.01
C ASN A 42 1.61 -21.15 9.10
N ALA A 43 2.68 -20.39 8.88
CA ALA A 43 3.10 -19.33 9.78
C ALA A 43 3.76 -18.19 9.00
N VAL A 44 3.45 -16.95 9.35
CA VAL A 44 4.09 -15.76 8.79
C VAL A 44 4.49 -14.80 9.90
N THR A 45 5.61 -14.09 9.67
CA THR A 45 6.08 -13.03 10.56
C THR A 45 6.13 -11.71 9.81
N ILE A 46 5.51 -10.67 10.38
CA ILE A 46 5.43 -9.33 9.82
C ILE A 46 6.28 -8.39 10.69
N THR A 47 6.89 -7.39 10.08
CA THR A 47 7.62 -6.33 10.79
C THR A 47 6.72 -5.54 11.76
N PRO A 48 7.28 -4.74 12.70
CA PRO A 48 6.46 -3.97 13.64
C PRO A 48 5.71 -2.80 12.99
N ASP A 49 5.88 -2.58 11.69
CA ASP A 49 5.34 -1.45 10.96
C ASP A 49 3.82 -1.51 10.79
N ALA A 50 3.17 -0.35 10.71
CA ALA A 50 1.84 -0.25 10.15
C ALA A 50 1.88 -0.51 8.63
N VAL A 51 0.78 -0.95 8.06
CA VAL A 51 0.59 -1.23 6.62
C VAL A 51 1.67 -2.15 6.01
N ALA A 52 2.35 -2.94 6.85
CA ALA A 52 3.32 -3.93 6.42
C ALA A 52 2.64 -5.21 5.93
N LYS A 53 3.21 -5.84 4.90
CA LYS A 53 2.75 -7.11 4.33
C LYS A 53 3.58 -8.29 4.86
N SER A 54 2.92 -9.46 4.98
CA SER A 54 3.61 -10.73 5.13
C SER A 54 4.26 -11.17 3.82
N GLU A 55 5.04 -12.24 3.88
CA GLU A 55 5.34 -13.04 2.70
C GLU A 55 4.04 -13.57 2.06
N VAL A 56 4.11 -13.84 0.77
CA VAL A 56 2.99 -14.40 0.01
C VAL A 56 2.89 -15.90 0.31
N ILE A 57 1.69 -16.35 0.66
CA ILE A 57 1.34 -17.76 0.82
C ILE A 57 0.71 -18.23 -0.48
N THR A 58 1.26 -19.27 -1.09
CA THR A 58 0.63 -19.95 -2.23
C THR A 58 -0.36 -20.98 -1.71
N MET A 59 -1.55 -21.01 -2.31
CA MET A 59 -2.61 -21.97 -2.01
C MET A 59 -2.72 -22.99 -3.16
N ILE A 60 -2.68 -24.27 -2.84
CA ILE A 60 -2.91 -25.38 -3.77
C ILE A 60 -4.27 -25.95 -3.42
N SER A 61 -5.23 -25.82 -4.32
CA SER A 61 -6.60 -26.32 -4.15
C SER A 61 -7.29 -26.42 -5.50
N ASP A 62 -8.24 -27.33 -5.64
CA ASP A 62 -9.13 -27.42 -6.81
C ASP A 62 -10.26 -26.38 -6.74
N GLU A 63 -10.47 -25.79 -5.58
CA GLU A 63 -11.50 -24.77 -5.33
C GLU A 63 -11.12 -23.42 -5.94
N THR A 64 -12.16 -22.65 -6.28
CA THR A 64 -12.05 -21.29 -6.83
C THR A 64 -12.53 -20.21 -5.88
N GLU A 65 -13.12 -20.60 -4.75
CA GLU A 65 -13.60 -19.70 -3.71
C GLU A 65 -12.82 -19.95 -2.42
N PHE A 66 -12.42 -18.88 -1.77
CA PHE A 66 -11.70 -18.92 -0.50
C PHE A 66 -12.31 -17.96 0.50
N ALA A 67 -12.45 -18.42 1.74
CA ALA A 67 -12.83 -17.59 2.88
C ALA A 67 -11.69 -17.57 3.91
N ILE A 68 -11.46 -16.41 4.52
CA ILE A 68 -10.43 -16.24 5.54
C ILE A 68 -11.10 -15.70 6.80
N ASN A 69 -11.01 -16.44 7.89
CA ASN A 69 -11.51 -16.04 9.20
C ASN A 69 -10.32 -15.76 10.11
N ILE A 70 -10.13 -14.50 10.51
CA ILE A 70 -9.06 -14.09 11.43
C ILE A 70 -9.65 -13.94 12.83
N THR A 71 -9.00 -14.53 13.83
CA THR A 71 -9.48 -14.51 15.23
C THR A 71 -9.47 -13.10 15.83
N ASP A 72 -8.42 -12.32 15.54
CA ASP A 72 -8.32 -10.90 15.93
C ASP A 72 -7.98 -10.04 14.71
N GLU A 73 -9.00 -9.41 14.15
CA GLU A 73 -8.90 -8.53 12.99
C GLU A 73 -8.60 -7.06 13.35
N SER A 74 -8.41 -6.73 14.62
CA SER A 74 -8.23 -5.34 15.06
C SER A 74 -6.95 -4.71 14.53
N TRP A 75 -5.94 -5.52 14.20
CA TRP A 75 -4.62 -5.06 13.79
C TRP A 75 -4.09 -5.68 12.48
N VAL A 76 -4.76 -6.69 11.92
CA VAL A 76 -4.35 -7.38 10.71
C VAL A 76 -5.54 -7.71 9.82
N LYS A 77 -5.34 -7.73 8.51
CA LYS A 77 -6.30 -8.16 7.50
C LYS A 77 -5.65 -9.14 6.54
N ALA A 78 -6.47 -9.88 5.82
CA ALA A 78 -6.05 -10.78 4.75
C ALA A 78 -6.46 -10.22 3.37
N TYR A 79 -5.66 -10.49 2.38
CA TYR A 79 -5.98 -10.29 0.97
C TYR A 79 -5.74 -11.60 0.21
N VAL A 80 -6.74 -12.02 -0.55
CA VAL A 80 -6.70 -13.22 -1.39
C VAL A 80 -6.80 -12.81 -2.85
N ASP A 81 -5.84 -13.24 -3.66
CA ASP A 81 -5.99 -13.25 -5.11
C ASP A 81 -6.40 -14.68 -5.54
N VAL A 82 -7.66 -14.82 -5.86
CA VAL A 82 -8.23 -16.13 -6.27
C VAL A 82 -7.68 -16.61 -7.61
N THR A 83 -7.28 -15.70 -8.49
CA THR A 83 -6.76 -16.03 -9.83
C THR A 83 -5.36 -16.63 -9.73
N SER A 84 -4.47 -16.02 -8.97
CA SER A 84 -3.11 -16.52 -8.74
C SER A 84 -3.05 -17.53 -7.60
N LYS A 85 -4.16 -17.75 -6.88
CA LYS A 85 -4.24 -18.58 -5.67
C LYS A 85 -3.17 -18.18 -4.64
N THR A 86 -3.11 -16.89 -4.34
CA THR A 86 -2.17 -16.34 -3.37
C THR A 86 -2.89 -15.60 -2.26
N LEU A 87 -2.32 -15.66 -1.08
CA LEU A 87 -2.80 -15.01 0.14
C LEU A 87 -1.63 -14.25 0.78
N TYR A 88 -1.88 -13.08 1.29
CA TYR A 88 -0.98 -12.40 2.23
C TYR A 88 -1.77 -11.66 3.31
N PHE A 89 -1.12 -11.41 4.43
CA PHE A 89 -1.66 -10.62 5.53
C PHE A 89 -0.97 -9.26 5.57
N TRP A 90 -1.70 -8.21 6.01
CA TRP A 90 -1.10 -6.90 6.24
C TRP A 90 -1.61 -6.27 7.53
N THR A 91 -0.76 -5.48 8.16
CA THR A 91 -1.04 -4.83 9.44
C THR A 91 -1.77 -3.51 9.26
N LEU A 92 -2.71 -3.21 10.16
CA LEU A 92 -3.48 -1.96 10.18
C LEU A 92 -2.84 -0.90 11.08
N SER A 93 -1.96 -1.31 11.99
CA SER A 93 -1.31 -0.46 12.97
C SER A 93 0.08 -0.98 13.32
N PRO A 94 1.01 -0.11 13.78
CA PRO A 94 2.32 -0.57 14.22
C PRO A 94 2.22 -1.34 15.53
N ASN A 95 3.12 -2.29 15.76
CA ASN A 95 3.36 -2.87 17.07
C ASN A 95 4.54 -2.17 17.74
N LEU A 96 4.27 -1.18 18.56
CA LEU A 96 5.28 -0.38 19.26
C LEU A 96 5.75 -1.00 20.58
N ASN A 97 5.16 -2.12 20.99
CA ASN A 97 5.60 -2.89 22.16
C ASN A 97 6.86 -3.69 21.81
N SER A 98 7.67 -4.00 22.80
CA SER A 98 8.83 -4.89 22.61
C SER A 98 8.43 -6.36 22.39
N SER A 99 7.22 -6.75 22.81
CA SER A 99 6.68 -8.09 22.62
C SER A 99 5.93 -8.21 21.31
N SER A 100 6.04 -9.36 20.68
CA SER A 100 5.23 -9.71 19.50
C SER A 100 3.76 -9.86 19.88
N ARG A 101 2.87 -9.58 18.92
CA ARG A 101 1.44 -9.94 18.99
C ARG A 101 1.14 -11.02 17.96
N VAL A 102 0.23 -11.93 18.30
CA VAL A 102 -0.06 -13.13 17.52
C VAL A 102 -1.57 -13.29 17.36
N THR A 103 -2.01 -13.70 16.20
CA THR A 103 -3.37 -14.18 15.94
C THR A 103 -3.33 -15.38 14.99
N THR A 104 -4.46 -16.03 14.81
CA THR A 104 -4.62 -17.12 13.84
C THR A 104 -5.65 -16.75 12.78
N ALA A 105 -5.42 -17.25 11.57
CA ALA A 105 -6.38 -17.21 10.48
C ALA A 105 -6.72 -18.62 10.03
N THR A 106 -8.01 -18.90 9.86
CA THR A 106 -8.48 -20.13 9.22
C THR A 106 -8.75 -19.84 7.75
N VAL A 107 -7.99 -20.47 6.86
CA VAL A 107 -8.19 -20.45 5.41
C VAL A 107 -9.12 -21.61 5.05
N ILE A 108 -10.18 -21.31 4.33
CA ILE A 108 -11.22 -22.28 3.92
C ILE A 108 -11.30 -22.26 2.39
N ALA A 109 -11.19 -23.40 1.75
CA ALA A 109 -11.36 -23.54 0.31
C ALA A 109 -12.74 -24.16 -0.02
N GLY A 110 -13.50 -23.48 -0.90
CA GLY A 110 -14.87 -23.88 -1.23
C GLY A 110 -15.88 -23.53 -0.15
N SER A 111 -17.06 -24.15 -0.24
CA SER A 111 -18.21 -23.90 0.64
C SER A 111 -18.73 -25.20 1.25
N GLY A 112 -19.46 -25.09 2.37
CA GLY A 112 -20.09 -26.21 3.06
C GLY A 112 -19.37 -26.69 4.31
N ALA A 113 -20.01 -27.62 5.04
CA ALA A 113 -19.53 -28.07 6.34
C ALA A 113 -18.20 -28.84 6.27
N ASN A 114 -17.93 -29.51 5.16
CA ASN A 114 -16.74 -30.33 4.92
C ASN A 114 -15.67 -29.62 4.10
N ALA A 115 -15.81 -28.30 3.86
CA ALA A 115 -14.80 -27.52 3.15
C ALA A 115 -13.43 -27.66 3.83
N PRO A 116 -12.35 -27.94 3.09
CA PRO A 116 -11.01 -28.11 3.66
C PRO A 116 -10.53 -26.82 4.29
N LYS A 117 -9.87 -26.94 5.43
CA LYS A 117 -9.41 -25.81 6.26
C LYS A 117 -7.96 -25.98 6.64
N GLN A 118 -7.25 -24.85 6.64
CA GLN A 118 -5.87 -24.77 7.14
C GLN A 118 -5.75 -23.56 8.06
N GLU A 119 -4.99 -23.70 9.14
CA GLU A 119 -4.70 -22.60 10.05
C GLU A 119 -3.36 -21.97 9.72
N VAL A 120 -3.31 -20.63 9.78
CA VAL A 120 -2.10 -19.82 9.62
C VAL A 120 -1.88 -19.01 10.88
N THR A 121 -0.73 -19.17 11.51
CA THR A 121 -0.28 -18.32 12.62
C THR A 121 0.31 -17.04 12.06
N ILE A 122 -0.21 -15.90 12.49
CA ILE A 122 0.23 -14.57 12.08
C ILE A 122 0.90 -13.88 13.27
N THR A 123 2.18 -13.59 13.14
CA THR A 123 2.96 -12.88 14.15
C THR A 123 3.37 -11.52 13.64
N GLN A 124 3.00 -10.44 14.34
CA GLN A 124 3.67 -9.16 14.16
C GLN A 124 4.69 -9.00 15.26
N ARG A 125 5.98 -8.94 14.88
CA ARG A 125 7.04 -8.84 15.88
C ARG A 125 6.99 -7.52 16.64
N GLY A 126 7.56 -7.50 17.82
CA GLY A 126 7.73 -6.29 18.62
C GLY A 126 8.81 -5.36 18.04
N LEU A 127 8.76 -4.09 18.44
CA LEU A 127 9.73 -3.08 18.08
C LEU A 127 10.95 -3.13 19.01
N LEU A 128 12.14 -3.25 18.44
CA LEU A 128 13.38 -3.16 19.21
C LEU A 128 13.70 -1.70 19.54
N SER A 129 14.35 -1.46 20.68
CA SER A 129 14.73 -0.10 21.12
C SER A 129 15.63 0.64 20.14
N SER A 130 16.42 -0.10 19.34
CA SER A 130 17.32 0.41 18.30
C SER A 130 16.63 0.65 16.95
N GLU A 131 15.33 0.44 16.83
CA GLU A 131 14.57 0.52 15.58
C GLU A 131 13.50 1.60 15.61
N PHE A 132 13.09 2.01 14.42
CA PHE A 132 11.84 2.72 14.16
C PHE A 132 10.82 1.79 13.50
N ALA A 133 9.54 2.17 13.60
CA ALA A 133 8.46 1.52 12.88
C ALA A 133 7.64 2.55 12.08
N VAL A 134 7.23 2.19 10.85
CA VAL A 134 6.27 2.99 10.09
C VAL A 134 4.98 3.13 10.89
N GLY A 135 4.46 4.35 10.98
CA GLY A 135 3.32 4.69 11.83
C GLY A 135 3.68 5.07 13.27
N GLN A 136 4.94 4.98 13.68
CA GLN A 136 5.40 5.48 14.98
C GLN A 136 5.34 7.00 15.02
N VAL A 137 4.73 7.55 16.07
CA VAL A 137 4.71 8.99 16.32
C VAL A 137 5.98 9.39 17.06
N ILE A 138 6.67 10.39 16.55
CA ILE A 138 7.81 11.04 17.20
C ILE A 138 7.27 12.33 17.82
N ALA A 139 7.33 12.45 19.12
CA ALA A 139 6.79 13.60 19.85
C ALA A 139 7.60 14.88 19.62
N ASP A 140 6.93 16.02 19.79
CA ASP A 140 7.61 17.33 19.94
C ASP A 140 8.55 17.29 21.15
N ASN A 141 9.71 17.90 21.03
CA ASN A 141 10.65 18.04 22.14
C ASN A 141 10.99 19.51 22.45
N GLY A 142 10.05 20.40 22.25
CA GLY A 142 10.15 21.83 22.51
C GLY A 142 10.78 22.64 21.37
N SER A 143 11.98 22.31 20.94
CA SER A 143 12.68 23.01 19.84
C SER A 143 12.47 22.37 18.47
N LEU A 144 12.03 21.13 18.43
CA LEU A 144 11.78 20.38 17.21
C LEU A 144 10.33 19.87 17.19
N LYS A 145 9.64 20.14 16.10
CA LYS A 145 8.32 19.56 15.87
C LYS A 145 8.42 18.05 15.68
N GLY A 146 7.46 17.34 16.22
CA GLY A 146 7.30 15.91 16.01
C GLY A 146 6.70 15.61 14.66
N GLY A 147 6.51 14.32 14.40
CA GLY A 147 5.95 13.83 13.15
C GLY A 147 5.64 12.35 13.22
N ILE A 148 5.27 11.78 12.10
CA ILE A 148 4.99 10.35 11.97
C ILE A 148 5.99 9.69 11.03
N VAL A 149 6.53 8.56 11.44
CA VAL A 149 7.43 7.75 10.60
C VAL A 149 6.65 7.21 9.41
N PHE A 150 7.06 7.58 8.21
CA PHE A 150 6.47 7.05 6.96
C PHE A 150 7.41 6.12 6.21
N TRP A 151 8.69 6.13 6.53
CA TRP A 151 9.68 5.27 5.90
C TRP A 151 10.76 4.86 6.90
N VAL A 152 11.19 3.61 6.82
CA VAL A 152 12.27 3.02 7.61
C VAL A 152 13.25 2.36 6.66
N ASP A 153 14.55 2.53 6.88
CA ASP A 153 15.58 1.86 6.09
C ASP A 153 15.52 0.36 6.31
N ALA A 154 15.34 -0.40 5.23
CA ALA A 154 15.18 -1.86 5.29
C ALA A 154 16.45 -2.58 5.79
N THR A 155 17.64 -1.98 5.57
CA THR A 155 18.93 -2.54 5.96
C THR A 155 19.40 -2.06 7.33
N ASN A 156 18.93 -0.89 7.76
CA ASN A 156 19.24 -0.30 9.05
C ASN A 156 18.01 0.38 9.65
N ARG A 157 17.19 -0.39 10.32
CA ARG A 157 15.92 0.09 10.90
C ARG A 157 16.08 1.17 11.99
N GLY A 158 17.31 1.45 12.42
CA GLY A 158 17.66 2.63 13.23
C GLY A 158 17.66 3.95 12.46
N LYS A 159 17.43 3.92 11.13
CA LYS A 159 17.31 5.11 10.28
C LYS A 159 15.89 5.17 9.71
N ALA A 160 15.29 6.36 9.76
CA ALA A 160 13.93 6.57 9.29
C ALA A 160 13.72 7.99 8.77
N LYS A 161 12.58 8.20 8.12
CA LYS A 161 12.06 9.52 7.78
C LYS A 161 10.71 9.74 8.43
N ILE A 162 10.52 10.91 8.98
CA ILE A 162 9.24 11.38 9.49
C ILE A 162 8.66 12.46 8.57
N MET A 163 7.35 12.47 8.44
CA MET A 163 6.62 13.58 7.82
C MET A 163 5.92 14.40 8.89
N SER A 164 5.75 15.70 8.64
CA SER A 164 4.97 16.57 9.52
C SER A 164 3.51 16.11 9.60
N LEU A 165 2.88 16.31 10.76
CA LEU A 165 1.47 15.97 10.97
C LEU A 165 0.55 16.91 10.18
N ASP A 166 0.94 18.16 10.04
CA ASP A 166 0.25 19.18 9.23
C ASP A 166 0.73 19.20 7.78
N ARG A 167 -0.08 19.80 6.93
CA ARG A 167 0.22 20.17 5.55
C ARG A 167 -0.38 21.52 5.25
N GLU A 168 0.20 22.27 4.34
CA GLU A 168 -0.34 23.52 3.86
C GLU A 168 -0.44 23.57 2.34
N ASN A 169 -1.42 24.31 1.84
CA ASN A 169 -1.62 24.53 0.41
C ASN A 169 -0.96 25.85 0.01
N LEU A 170 0.26 25.76 -0.52
CA LEU A 170 1.14 26.91 -0.78
C LEU A 170 1.59 26.94 -2.23
N ALA A 171 1.92 28.13 -2.71
CA ALA A 171 2.66 28.28 -3.96
C ALA A 171 4.11 27.80 -3.79
N TRP A 172 4.69 27.28 -4.86
CA TRP A 172 6.12 26.99 -4.92
C TRP A 172 6.95 28.27 -4.79
N SER A 173 6.52 29.34 -5.45
CA SER A 173 7.07 30.70 -5.36
C SER A 173 5.95 31.72 -5.52
N THR A 174 6.03 32.81 -4.74
CA THR A 174 5.12 33.97 -4.81
C THR A 174 5.65 35.09 -5.71
N ALA A 175 6.85 34.91 -6.32
CA ALA A 175 7.35 35.88 -7.30
C ALA A 175 6.36 36.09 -8.43
N GLY A 176 6.13 37.33 -8.81
CA GLY A 176 5.16 37.71 -9.84
C GLY A 176 5.48 37.16 -11.24
N SER A 177 6.76 36.90 -11.49
CA SER A 177 7.28 36.17 -12.66
C SER A 177 8.30 35.16 -12.16
N PRO A 178 7.87 33.95 -11.78
CA PRO A 178 8.81 32.94 -11.29
C PRO A 178 9.81 32.60 -12.41
N ALA A 179 11.06 33.03 -12.19
CA ALA A 179 12.18 32.68 -13.03
C ALA A 179 12.89 31.44 -12.50
N SER A 180 13.88 30.94 -13.25
CA SER A 180 14.79 29.92 -12.75
C SER A 180 15.48 30.42 -11.48
N THR A 181 15.60 29.54 -10.49
CA THR A 181 16.32 29.85 -9.25
C THR A 181 17.82 29.97 -9.49
N GLY A 182 18.33 29.50 -10.65
CA GLY A 182 19.76 29.45 -10.95
C GLY A 182 20.52 28.36 -10.15
N VAL A 183 19.81 27.57 -9.35
CA VAL A 183 20.39 26.48 -8.55
C VAL A 183 20.08 25.15 -9.24
N ASP A 184 21.02 24.22 -9.20
CA ASP A 184 20.76 22.85 -9.66
C ASP A 184 19.86 22.13 -8.65
N LEU A 185 18.60 21.98 -9.02
CA LEU A 185 17.58 21.26 -8.27
C LEU A 185 17.15 19.97 -9.02
N SER A 186 18.02 19.43 -9.88
CA SER A 186 17.76 18.21 -10.64
C SER A 186 17.76 16.94 -9.77
N GLY A 187 18.43 17.00 -8.60
CA GLY A 187 18.46 15.91 -7.64
C GLY A 187 17.11 15.65 -6.98
N ASP A 188 16.91 14.40 -6.59
CA ASP A 188 15.68 13.95 -5.91
C ASP A 188 15.76 14.09 -4.37
N ASP A 189 16.89 14.60 -3.83
CA ASP A 189 17.10 14.83 -2.41
C ASP A 189 16.51 16.17 -1.95
N GLY A 190 15.39 16.07 -1.23
CA GLY A 190 14.68 17.24 -0.72
C GLY A 190 15.50 18.08 0.27
N TYR A 191 16.35 17.44 1.09
CA TYR A 191 17.19 18.17 2.06
C TYR A 191 18.20 19.08 1.35
N THR A 192 18.99 18.52 0.44
CA THR A 192 19.99 19.26 -0.35
C THR A 192 19.34 20.40 -1.13
N ASN A 193 18.23 20.13 -1.82
CA ASN A 193 17.51 21.13 -2.58
C ASN A 193 16.95 22.25 -1.68
N THR A 194 16.38 21.91 -0.52
CA THR A 194 15.86 22.91 0.44
C THR A 194 16.96 23.82 0.94
N MET A 195 18.13 23.27 1.32
CA MET A 195 19.25 24.06 1.81
C MET A 195 19.79 24.99 0.72
N ALA A 196 19.89 24.54 -0.52
CA ALA A 196 20.29 25.35 -1.65
C ALA A 196 19.33 26.53 -1.92
N LEU A 197 18.02 26.26 -1.88
CA LEU A 197 17.00 27.31 -2.05
C LEU A 197 16.95 28.28 -0.88
N ALA A 198 17.13 27.81 0.36
CA ALA A 198 17.12 28.65 1.56
C ALA A 198 18.32 29.63 1.61
N ALA A 199 19.41 29.34 0.90
CA ALA A 199 20.56 30.20 0.78
C ALA A 199 20.39 31.33 -0.25
N LEU A 200 19.33 31.34 -1.04
CA LEU A 200 19.09 32.36 -2.05
C LEU A 200 18.61 33.68 -1.43
N PRO A 201 18.99 34.84 -2.00
CA PRO A 201 18.54 36.15 -1.52
C PRO A 201 17.02 36.31 -1.51
N ASN A 202 16.31 35.60 -2.40
CA ASN A 202 14.87 35.63 -2.54
C ASN A 202 14.15 34.42 -1.93
N ALA A 203 14.79 33.71 -0.99
CA ALA A 203 14.19 32.58 -0.29
C ALA A 203 12.83 32.90 0.38
N SER A 204 12.62 34.16 0.79
CA SER A 204 11.37 34.66 1.36
C SER A 204 10.18 34.59 0.38
N GLU A 205 10.43 34.51 -0.93
CA GLU A 205 9.41 34.32 -1.96
C GLU A 205 8.97 32.85 -2.13
N MET A 206 9.54 31.95 -1.33
CA MET A 206 9.29 30.51 -1.38
C MET A 206 8.63 30.03 -0.07
N PRO A 207 7.30 30.20 0.07
CA PRO A 207 6.60 29.91 1.33
C PRO A 207 6.73 28.47 1.79
N ALA A 208 6.95 27.51 0.87
CA ALA A 208 7.20 26.12 1.20
C ALA A 208 8.48 25.90 2.03
N ILE A 209 9.54 26.66 1.75
CA ILE A 209 10.81 26.61 2.51
C ILE A 209 10.54 27.09 3.94
N LYS A 210 9.89 28.26 4.06
CA LYS A 210 9.55 28.80 5.38
C LYS A 210 8.69 27.83 6.19
N PHE A 211 7.63 27.28 5.61
CA PHE A 211 6.78 26.29 6.25
C PHE A 211 7.57 25.08 6.81
N CYS A 212 8.52 24.58 6.04
CA CYS A 212 9.31 23.43 6.46
C CYS A 212 10.34 23.81 7.54
N MET A 213 11.07 24.91 7.36
CA MET A 213 12.13 25.30 8.26
C MET A 213 11.62 25.82 9.61
N ASP A 214 10.44 26.43 9.67
CA ASP A 214 9.79 26.86 10.92
C ASP A 214 9.48 25.69 11.88
N LYS A 215 9.53 24.44 11.40
CA LYS A 215 9.38 23.24 12.25
C LYS A 215 10.64 22.90 13.04
N GLY A 216 11.74 23.55 12.77
CA GLY A 216 13.02 23.38 13.47
C GLY A 216 14.10 22.69 12.65
N THR A 217 15.24 22.48 13.29
CA THR A 217 16.45 21.97 12.62
C THR A 217 16.22 20.59 11.96
N GLY A 218 16.69 20.45 10.73
CA GLY A 218 16.66 19.21 9.97
C GLY A 218 15.32 18.93 9.27
N TRP A 219 14.31 19.77 9.47
CA TRP A 219 13.10 19.74 8.64
C TRP A 219 13.37 20.38 7.27
N TYR A 220 12.85 19.77 6.23
CA TYR A 220 13.04 20.20 4.84
C TYR A 220 11.80 19.94 4.00
N TRP A 221 11.72 20.62 2.89
CA TRP A 221 10.67 20.41 1.90
C TRP A 221 10.90 19.10 1.14
N SER A 222 9.90 18.24 1.12
CA SER A 222 9.97 16.91 0.51
C SER A 222 10.49 16.96 -0.93
N GLY A 223 11.51 16.16 -1.21
CA GLY A 223 11.98 15.90 -2.55
C GLY A 223 11.11 14.88 -3.27
N ARG A 224 11.44 14.58 -4.51
CA ARG A 224 10.72 13.57 -5.29
C ARG A 224 10.75 12.21 -4.58
N LYS A 225 11.93 11.75 -4.16
CA LYS A 225 12.09 10.45 -3.49
C LYS A 225 11.30 10.35 -2.20
N ASP A 226 11.20 11.43 -1.44
CA ASP A 226 10.40 11.45 -0.20
C ASP A 226 8.91 11.26 -0.51
N LEU A 227 8.40 11.95 -1.53
CA LEU A 227 7.01 11.83 -1.96
C LEU A 227 6.72 10.43 -2.55
N GLU A 228 7.67 9.82 -3.25
CA GLU A 228 7.57 8.43 -3.70
C GLU A 228 7.41 7.47 -2.52
N GLN A 229 8.27 7.58 -1.52
CA GLN A 229 8.20 6.76 -0.32
C GLN A 229 6.90 6.97 0.48
N MET A 230 6.43 8.22 0.60
CA MET A 230 5.11 8.51 1.20
C MET A 230 3.99 7.86 0.41
N PHE A 231 4.04 7.94 -0.92
CA PHE A 231 3.05 7.33 -1.78
C PHE A 231 3.04 5.80 -1.65
N GLU A 232 4.20 5.16 -1.65
CA GLU A 232 4.33 3.70 -1.49
C GLU A 232 3.73 3.23 -0.15
N THR A 233 4.00 3.96 0.93
CA THR A 233 3.39 3.68 2.23
C THR A 233 1.89 3.87 2.21
N TYR A 234 1.41 4.97 1.61
CA TYR A 234 -0.01 5.29 1.50
C TYR A 234 -0.79 4.28 0.66
N ASN A 235 -0.24 3.82 -0.45
CA ASN A 235 -0.91 2.88 -1.36
C ASN A 235 -0.62 1.40 -1.06
N GLY A 236 0.46 1.10 -0.34
CA GLY A 236 0.91 -0.28 -0.08
C GLY A 236 1.45 -0.99 -1.34
N THR A 237 1.83 -0.22 -2.36
CA THR A 237 2.41 -0.71 -3.62
C THR A 237 3.55 0.20 -4.06
N THR A 238 4.51 -0.36 -4.79
CA THR A 238 5.63 0.43 -5.32
C THR A 238 5.16 1.36 -6.44
N VAL A 239 5.88 2.47 -6.62
CA VAL A 239 5.63 3.41 -7.73
C VAL A 239 5.65 2.69 -9.08
N ALA A 240 6.62 1.78 -9.29
CA ALA A 240 6.75 1.00 -10.51
C ALA A 240 5.49 0.16 -10.81
N ASN A 241 4.91 -0.48 -9.79
CA ASN A 241 3.70 -1.28 -9.95
C ASN A 241 2.45 -0.41 -10.16
N ALA A 242 2.40 0.76 -9.53
CA ALA A 242 1.28 1.69 -9.68
C ALA A 242 1.17 2.29 -11.10
N THR A 243 2.25 2.31 -11.86
CA THR A 243 2.27 2.82 -13.26
C THR A 243 1.88 1.77 -14.29
N ASN A 244 1.99 0.48 -13.97
CA ASN A 244 1.79 -0.62 -14.92
C ASN A 244 0.36 -1.19 -14.89
N ASP A 245 -0.37 -1.03 -13.79
CA ASP A 245 -1.75 -1.47 -13.68
C ASP A 245 -2.70 -0.40 -14.21
N ASN A 246 -3.87 -0.83 -14.70
CA ASN A 246 -4.90 0.05 -15.24
C ASN A 246 -4.94 1.41 -14.51
N PRO A 247 -4.53 2.50 -15.16
CA PRO A 247 -4.27 3.77 -14.50
C PRO A 247 -5.50 4.38 -13.81
N ASN A 248 -6.69 3.85 -14.09
CA ASN A 248 -7.95 4.40 -13.61
C ASN A 248 -8.59 3.57 -12.48
N ALA A 249 -8.02 2.42 -12.09
CA ALA A 249 -8.60 1.57 -11.06
C ALA A 249 -7.68 1.50 -9.84
N ILE A 250 -8.17 2.01 -8.71
CA ILE A 250 -7.58 1.75 -7.39
C ILE A 250 -8.09 0.39 -6.95
N THR A 251 -7.20 -0.55 -6.68
CA THR A 251 -7.56 -1.88 -6.19
C THR A 251 -8.20 -1.80 -4.80
N ASP A 252 -8.99 -2.80 -4.43
CA ASP A 252 -9.59 -2.84 -3.10
C ASP A 252 -8.54 -2.92 -2.00
N PHE A 253 -7.41 -3.59 -2.26
CA PHE A 253 -6.26 -3.57 -1.36
C PHE A 253 -5.72 -2.14 -1.16
N GLU A 254 -5.48 -1.38 -2.23
CA GLU A 254 -4.97 0.00 -2.13
C GLU A 254 -5.94 0.91 -1.38
N LYS A 255 -7.27 0.77 -1.60
CA LYS A 255 -8.28 1.50 -0.83
C LYS A 255 -8.20 1.18 0.67
N ALA A 256 -8.08 -0.11 0.99
CA ALA A 256 -7.98 -0.55 2.38
C ALA A 256 -6.69 -0.07 3.04
N ASN A 257 -5.56 -0.12 2.32
CA ASN A 257 -4.27 0.37 2.81
C ASN A 257 -4.28 1.88 3.05
N ARG A 258 -4.86 2.66 2.12
CA ARG A 258 -5.07 4.12 2.29
C ARG A 258 -5.88 4.42 3.55
N ALA A 259 -7.01 3.73 3.72
CA ALA A 259 -7.86 3.91 4.89
C ALA A 259 -7.15 3.54 6.21
N ALA A 260 -6.31 2.49 6.19
CA ALA A 260 -5.50 2.11 7.35
C ALA A 260 -4.44 3.19 7.67
N TRP A 261 -3.72 3.68 6.66
CA TRP A 261 -2.71 4.73 6.83
C TRP A 261 -3.34 6.04 7.30
N ASP A 262 -4.45 6.48 6.69
CA ASP A 262 -5.16 7.69 7.10
C ASP A 262 -5.65 7.61 8.56
N ARG A 263 -6.06 6.43 9.03
CA ARG A 263 -6.37 6.20 10.44
C ARG A 263 -5.14 6.37 11.34
N VAL A 264 -3.99 5.82 10.93
CA VAL A 264 -2.72 5.96 11.68
C VAL A 264 -2.33 7.44 11.78
N VAL A 265 -2.41 8.19 10.68
CA VAL A 265 -2.12 9.64 10.65
C VAL A 265 -3.12 10.43 11.50
N SER A 266 -4.41 10.15 11.39
CA SER A 266 -5.46 10.83 12.16
C SER A 266 -5.34 10.56 13.67
N ASN A 267 -5.02 9.33 14.06
CA ASN A 267 -4.79 8.97 15.45
C ASN A 267 -3.57 9.71 16.06
N ALA A 268 -2.59 10.06 15.21
CA ALA A 268 -1.46 10.90 15.57
C ALA A 268 -1.81 12.41 15.63
N GLY A 269 -3.07 12.78 15.36
CA GLY A 269 -3.51 14.19 15.28
C GLY A 269 -3.10 14.87 13.97
N GLY A 270 -2.73 14.11 12.95
CA GLY A 270 -2.28 14.63 11.67
C GLY A 270 -3.41 14.78 10.64
N THR A 271 -3.13 15.57 9.61
CA THR A 271 -3.99 15.70 8.43
C THR A 271 -3.71 14.54 7.46
N ILE A 272 -4.75 13.88 6.97
CA ILE A 272 -4.63 12.75 6.04
C ILE A 272 -3.94 13.13 4.73
N MET A 273 -3.43 12.12 4.01
CA MET A 273 -2.65 12.35 2.78
C MET A 273 -3.51 12.81 1.60
N ASN A 274 -4.75 12.35 1.53
CA ASN A 274 -5.62 12.63 0.39
C ASN A 274 -7.09 12.68 0.84
N GLU A 275 -7.71 13.84 0.76
CA GLU A 275 -9.13 14.02 1.09
C GLU A 275 -10.06 13.35 0.06
N ALA A 276 -9.59 13.18 -1.16
CA ALA A 276 -10.30 12.50 -2.24
C ALA A 276 -9.89 11.04 -2.40
N ALA A 277 -9.79 10.29 -1.30
CA ALA A 277 -9.24 8.93 -1.25
C ALA A 277 -9.86 7.92 -2.24
N SER A 278 -11.07 8.18 -2.74
CA SER A 278 -11.77 7.37 -3.74
C SER A 278 -11.57 7.85 -5.18
N SER A 279 -10.90 8.99 -5.40
CA SER A 279 -10.80 9.68 -6.69
C SER A 279 -9.46 9.36 -7.37
N SER A 280 -9.52 9.17 -8.69
CA SER A 280 -8.33 9.11 -9.55
C SER A 280 -7.57 10.44 -9.59
N THR A 281 -8.19 11.54 -9.13
CA THR A 281 -7.60 12.89 -9.19
C THR A 281 -6.67 13.20 -8.03
N GLY A 282 -6.82 12.60 -6.85
CA GLY A 282 -5.96 12.74 -5.67
C GLY A 282 -5.33 14.09 -5.37
N ASP A 283 -4.99 14.35 -4.14
CA ASP A 283 -4.28 15.56 -3.74
C ASP A 283 -2.89 15.65 -4.38
N THR A 284 -2.45 16.86 -4.68
CA THR A 284 -1.17 17.12 -5.33
C THR A 284 -0.21 17.80 -4.37
N TYR A 285 1.04 17.31 -4.34
CA TYR A 285 2.10 17.82 -3.49
C TYR A 285 3.24 18.38 -4.31
N TRP A 286 3.72 19.59 -3.98
CA TRP A 286 4.94 20.13 -4.54
C TRP A 286 6.14 19.30 -4.09
N ALA A 287 7.02 18.95 -5.05
CA ALA A 287 8.37 18.50 -4.75
C ALA A 287 9.33 19.69 -4.74
N CYS A 288 10.35 19.62 -3.90
CA CYS A 288 11.47 20.56 -3.87
C CYS A 288 12.38 20.34 -5.08
N ARG A 289 11.80 20.55 -6.28
CA ARG A 289 12.47 20.36 -7.57
C ARG A 289 11.92 21.34 -8.60
N GLU A 290 12.82 21.92 -9.38
CA GLU A 290 12.51 22.84 -10.46
C GLU A 290 12.56 22.12 -11.80
N ALA A 291 11.65 22.48 -12.71
CA ALA A 291 11.71 22.01 -14.07
C ALA A 291 12.79 22.78 -14.86
N SER A 292 13.34 22.15 -15.91
CA SER A 292 14.42 22.72 -16.74
C SER A 292 14.11 24.07 -17.37
N ASN A 293 12.82 24.42 -17.52
CA ASN A 293 12.40 25.73 -18.02
C ASN A 293 12.46 26.86 -16.97
N GLY A 294 12.78 26.55 -15.73
CA GLY A 294 12.87 27.49 -14.63
C GLY A 294 11.54 28.11 -14.13
N VAL A 295 10.46 28.01 -14.91
CA VAL A 295 9.15 28.61 -14.62
C VAL A 295 8.25 27.66 -13.82
N ASN A 296 8.42 26.37 -14.04
CA ASN A 296 7.60 25.32 -13.45
C ASN A 296 8.33 24.61 -12.31
N GLY A 297 7.55 24.14 -11.34
CA GLY A 297 8.00 23.20 -10.31
C GLY A 297 7.45 21.81 -10.58
N PHE A 298 8.08 20.80 -10.01
CA PHE A 298 7.57 19.43 -10.04
C PHE A 298 6.55 19.21 -8.93
N TYR A 299 5.54 18.40 -9.20
CA TYR A 299 4.58 17.96 -8.19
C TYR A 299 4.24 16.48 -8.39
N VAL A 300 3.72 15.89 -7.34
CA VAL A 300 3.26 14.52 -7.27
C VAL A 300 1.77 14.51 -6.97
N ARG A 301 1.03 13.67 -7.66
CA ARG A 301 -0.38 13.43 -7.40
C ARG A 301 -0.54 12.12 -6.63
N PHE A 302 -1.22 12.15 -5.50
CA PHE A 302 -1.53 10.97 -4.68
C PHE A 302 -2.78 10.21 -5.15
N GLY A 303 -3.10 10.30 -6.44
CA GLY A 303 -4.15 9.53 -7.13
C GLY A 303 -3.56 8.45 -8.03
N LYS A 304 -4.39 7.76 -8.81
CA LYS A 304 -3.95 6.95 -9.94
C LYS A 304 -4.39 7.62 -11.25
N PRO A 305 -3.56 7.61 -12.31
CA PRO A 305 -2.16 7.19 -12.31
C PRO A 305 -1.25 8.23 -11.63
N ILE A 306 -0.15 7.73 -11.07
CA ILE A 306 0.92 8.62 -10.63
C ILE A 306 1.58 9.19 -11.87
N SER A 307 1.55 10.49 -12.04
CA SER A 307 2.30 11.14 -13.09
C SER A 307 3.49 11.90 -12.50
N TRP A 308 4.65 11.23 -12.49
CA TRP A 308 5.88 11.81 -11.95
C TRP A 308 6.66 12.63 -12.94
N SER A 309 6.86 12.08 -14.13
CA SER A 309 7.91 12.54 -15.03
C SER A 309 7.54 13.74 -15.88
N SER A 310 6.27 14.06 -15.97
CA SER A 310 5.76 15.18 -16.77
C SER A 310 4.87 16.14 -16.00
N ALA A 311 4.68 15.89 -14.71
CA ALA A 311 3.81 16.71 -13.87
C ALA A 311 4.55 17.99 -13.43
N THR A 312 4.59 18.97 -14.31
CA THR A 312 5.08 20.31 -14.02
C THR A 312 3.93 21.29 -14.00
N SER A 313 4.02 22.29 -13.16
CA SER A 313 3.03 23.36 -13.06
C SER A 313 3.70 24.66 -12.74
N LYS A 314 3.05 25.79 -13.08
CA LYS A 314 3.55 27.12 -12.73
C LYS A 314 3.81 27.19 -11.22
N LYS A 315 4.94 27.72 -10.83
CA LYS A 315 5.35 27.87 -9.42
C LYS A 315 4.36 28.67 -8.57
N SER A 316 3.56 29.53 -9.18
CA SER A 316 2.50 30.29 -8.51
C SER A 316 1.24 29.49 -8.19
N SER A 317 1.09 28.29 -8.72
CA SER A 317 -0.07 27.43 -8.41
C SER A 317 -0.01 26.95 -6.96
N LEU A 318 -1.18 26.81 -6.32
CA LEU A 318 -1.27 26.27 -4.98
C LEU A 318 -1.26 24.74 -5.02
N ARG A 319 -0.45 24.11 -4.16
CA ARG A 319 -0.44 22.67 -3.93
C ARG A 319 -0.01 22.39 -2.49
N TYR A 320 -0.28 21.21 -2.01
CA TYR A 320 0.12 20.83 -0.66
C TYR A 320 1.63 20.73 -0.52
N ILE A 321 2.09 21.13 0.64
CA ILE A 321 3.45 20.94 1.14
C ILE A 321 3.36 20.06 2.38
N ARG A 322 4.26 19.09 2.45
CA ARG A 322 4.47 18.30 3.66
C ARG A 322 5.97 18.28 3.95
N ALA A 323 6.33 18.71 5.13
CA ALA A 323 7.72 18.71 5.54
C ALA A 323 8.19 17.30 5.90
N VAL A 324 9.48 17.06 5.70
CA VAL A 324 10.17 15.79 5.99
C VAL A 324 11.38 16.04 6.86
N ARG A 325 11.72 15.05 7.68
CA ARG A 325 12.97 15.04 8.45
C ARG A 325 13.52 13.64 8.53
N SER A 326 14.82 13.48 8.27
CA SER A 326 15.54 12.23 8.51
C SER A 326 15.92 12.13 9.98
N ILE A 327 15.78 10.94 10.56
CA ILE A 327 16.07 10.65 11.97
C ILE A 327 16.88 9.36 12.10
N SER A 328 17.65 9.28 13.18
CA SER A 328 18.42 8.07 13.53
C SER A 328 18.39 7.82 15.04
N LYS A 329 18.46 6.53 15.44
CA LYS A 329 18.65 6.06 16.83
C LYS A 329 20.11 6.17 17.24
#